data_8a2d3a1599cfca65029c536679745bfd
#
_entry.id   8a2d3a1599cfca65029c536679745bfd
#
_cell.length_a   1.000
_cell.length_b   1.000
_cell.length_c   1.000
_cell.angle_alpha   90.00
_cell.angle_beta   90.00
_cell.angle_gamma   90.00
#
_symmetry.space_group_name_H-M   'P 1'
#
loop_
_entity.id
_entity.type
_entity.pdbx_description
1 polymer ?
#
loop_
_entity_poly.entity_id
_entity_poly.type
_entity_poly.pdbx_seq_one_letter_code
_entity_poly.pdbx_strand_id
1 'polypeptide(L)'
;MNKLSRVGIDLAKSVYQLHGVDRSEQTIWRRRLTRGKWLKVLLDTIEPGCEIGMEACAGAHHWARQLQAKGFTVKLIAPQFVKPYVKSNKNDANDAEAICEAMSRPHMRFVAVKTVEQQDIQAVHRIRSGLLSQRTAKANQIRGLVAEYGLVAPQQLASLRAAIPSWLEDAENGLSARFRRLLNDLWDDLKYLDQRITALDQEITTLAQQDPVAQRLQQLRGVGPLIATALVAAVGNAEQFSNGRQMAASLGLTPGQHSSGGK
;
A
#
# COMPACT_ATOMS: atom_id res chain seq x y z
N MET A 1 16.52 37.55 -9.51
CA MET A 1 16.63 36.36 -8.66
C MET A 1 15.94 35.20 -9.39
N ASN A 2 16.65 34.10 -9.60
CA ASN A 2 16.01 32.91 -10.19
C ASN A 2 14.99 32.33 -9.20
N LYS A 3 13.72 32.28 -9.62
CA LYS A 3 12.64 31.75 -8.78
C LYS A 3 12.56 30.23 -8.92
N LEU A 4 12.26 29.54 -7.82
CA LEU A 4 11.99 28.11 -7.84
C LEU A 4 10.73 27.83 -8.69
N SER A 5 10.90 27.01 -9.70
CA SER A 5 9.84 26.55 -10.61
C SER A 5 9.31 25.19 -10.17
N ARG A 6 10.20 24.33 -9.67
CA ARG A 6 9.88 22.96 -9.33
C ARG A 6 10.77 22.46 -8.19
N VAL A 7 10.18 21.67 -7.28
CA VAL A 7 10.90 21.03 -6.16
C VAL A 7 10.56 19.54 -6.10
N GLY A 8 11.57 18.70 -6.18
CA GLY A 8 11.49 17.27 -5.87
C GLY A 8 11.77 17.03 -4.38
N ILE A 9 10.97 16.20 -3.74
CA ILE A 9 11.10 15.87 -2.31
C ILE A 9 11.17 14.35 -2.16
N ASP A 10 12.30 13.87 -1.65
CA ASP A 10 12.42 12.50 -1.19
C ASP A 10 12.03 12.41 0.31
N LEU A 11 11.04 11.55 0.60
CA LEU A 11 10.44 11.37 1.91
C LEU A 11 11.03 10.16 2.61
N ALA A 12 11.96 10.37 3.54
CA ALA A 12 12.44 9.31 4.43
C ALA A 12 11.72 9.35 5.80
N LYS A 13 12.06 8.46 6.69
CA LYS A 13 11.40 8.33 8.01
C LYS A 13 11.55 9.59 8.88
N SER A 14 12.74 10.18 8.89
CA SER A 14 13.09 11.26 9.82
C SER A 14 13.66 12.50 9.14
N VAL A 15 14.20 12.35 7.93
CA VAL A 15 14.89 13.40 7.19
C VAL A 15 14.41 13.41 5.76
N TYR A 16 14.10 14.58 5.23
CA TYR A 16 13.67 14.78 3.85
C TYR A 16 14.75 15.48 3.05
N GLN A 17 14.95 15.04 1.82
CA GLN A 17 15.83 15.68 0.87
C GLN A 17 14.98 16.50 -0.11
N LEU A 18 15.41 17.72 -0.36
CA LEU A 18 14.73 18.65 -1.24
C LEU A 18 15.69 19.13 -2.31
N HIS A 19 15.24 19.07 -3.55
CA HIS A 19 15.98 19.51 -4.73
C HIS A 19 15.11 20.45 -5.55
N GLY A 20 15.53 21.69 -5.71
CA GLY A 20 14.77 22.72 -6.39
C GLY A 20 15.51 23.29 -7.59
N VAL A 21 14.75 23.47 -8.69
CA VAL A 21 15.24 24.03 -9.95
C VAL A 21 14.45 25.27 -10.34
N ASP A 22 15.07 26.12 -11.13
CA ASP A 22 14.41 27.26 -11.80
C ASP A 22 13.75 26.84 -13.13
N ARG A 23 13.20 27.82 -13.88
CA ARG A 23 12.59 27.58 -15.20
C ARG A 23 13.57 27.08 -16.26
N SER A 24 14.86 27.31 -16.06
CA SER A 24 15.94 26.87 -16.97
C SER A 24 16.51 25.50 -16.57
N GLU A 25 15.83 24.77 -15.68
CA GLU A 25 16.26 23.47 -15.14
C GLU A 25 17.59 23.54 -14.35
N GLN A 26 18.04 24.75 -13.96
CA GLN A 26 19.24 24.92 -13.17
C GLN A 26 18.93 24.69 -11.70
N THR A 27 19.74 23.86 -11.03
CA THR A 27 19.62 23.63 -9.59
C THR A 27 19.99 24.90 -8.84
N ILE A 28 19.01 25.49 -8.14
CA ILE A 28 19.21 26.70 -7.35
C ILE A 28 18.96 26.47 -5.84
N TRP A 29 18.46 25.30 -5.47
CA TRP A 29 18.17 24.99 -4.08
C TRP A 29 18.31 23.50 -3.77
N ARG A 30 19.11 23.17 -2.74
CA ARG A 30 19.23 21.83 -2.18
C ARG A 30 19.22 21.90 -0.67
N ARG A 31 18.43 21.08 0.01
CA ARG A 31 18.36 21.02 1.47
C ARG A 31 18.13 19.61 1.96
N ARG A 32 18.72 19.34 3.11
CA ARG A 32 18.43 18.17 3.94
C ARG A 32 17.79 18.66 5.22
N LEU A 33 16.53 18.32 5.47
CA LEU A 33 15.74 18.85 6.55
C LEU A 33 15.09 17.73 7.37
N THR A 34 14.97 17.96 8.68
CA THR A 34 14.26 17.03 9.55
C THR A 34 12.75 17.15 9.32
N ARG A 35 12.03 16.06 9.59
CA ARG A 35 10.56 15.97 9.44
C ARG A 35 9.81 17.10 10.16
N GLY A 36 10.32 17.62 11.28
CA GLY A 36 9.66 18.70 12.03
C GLY A 36 9.89 20.10 11.44
N LYS A 37 10.91 20.30 10.60
CA LYS A 37 11.31 21.64 10.13
C LYS A 37 11.06 21.84 8.62
N TRP A 38 10.99 20.77 7.84
CA TRP A 38 11.00 20.85 6.38
C TRP A 38 9.83 21.65 5.80
N LEU A 39 8.61 21.44 6.30
CA LEU A 39 7.42 22.10 5.77
C LEU A 39 7.50 23.61 5.94
N LYS A 40 7.90 24.08 7.12
CA LYS A 40 8.09 25.51 7.36
C LYS A 40 9.13 26.10 6.43
N VAL A 41 10.32 25.49 6.34
CA VAL A 41 11.40 25.95 5.46
C VAL A 41 10.99 25.94 3.99
N LEU A 42 10.27 24.90 3.56
CA LEU A 42 9.72 24.83 2.20
C LEU A 42 8.78 26.01 1.93
N LEU A 43 7.79 26.23 2.79
CA LEU A 43 6.78 27.29 2.63
C LEU A 43 7.39 28.70 2.69
N ASP A 44 8.43 28.89 3.49
CA ASP A 44 9.16 30.17 3.57
C ASP A 44 10.04 30.42 2.31
N THR A 45 10.28 29.37 1.50
CA THR A 45 11.22 29.45 0.36
C THR A 45 10.49 29.48 -0.99
N ILE A 46 9.40 28.72 -1.13
CA ILE A 46 8.69 28.59 -2.42
C ILE A 46 7.58 29.62 -2.55
N GLU A 47 7.33 30.03 -3.80
CA GLU A 47 6.22 30.94 -4.13
C GLU A 47 5.03 30.17 -4.75
N PRO A 48 3.82 30.75 -4.77
CA PRO A 48 2.71 30.22 -5.52
C PRO A 48 3.08 29.96 -6.99
N GLY A 49 2.68 28.80 -7.52
CA GLY A 49 3.03 28.36 -8.87
C GLY A 49 4.27 27.45 -8.95
N CYS A 50 5.00 27.27 -7.86
CA CYS A 50 6.03 26.23 -7.77
C CYS A 50 5.37 24.85 -7.73
N GLU A 51 5.79 23.94 -8.61
CA GLU A 51 5.33 22.56 -8.62
C GLU A 51 6.13 21.71 -7.63
N ILE A 52 5.46 20.85 -6.89
CA ILE A 52 6.09 19.97 -5.89
C ILE A 52 5.89 18.51 -6.30
N GLY A 53 7.00 17.76 -6.41
CA GLY A 53 6.98 16.32 -6.67
C GLY A 53 7.42 15.49 -5.50
N MET A 54 6.80 14.35 -5.34
CA MET A 54 7.18 13.33 -4.37
C MET A 54 7.01 11.94 -4.97
N GLU A 55 7.83 11.00 -4.53
CA GLU A 55 7.58 9.60 -4.80
C GLU A 55 6.33 9.14 -4.03
N ALA A 56 5.48 8.30 -4.66
CA ALA A 56 4.29 7.73 -4.05
C ALA A 56 4.65 6.63 -3.03
N CYS A 57 5.30 7.03 -1.96
CA CYS A 57 5.72 6.18 -0.84
C CYS A 57 4.89 6.41 0.43
N ALA A 58 5.32 5.81 1.55
CA ALA A 58 4.65 5.98 2.84
C ALA A 58 4.65 7.44 3.28
N GLY A 59 3.45 8.00 3.56
CA GLY A 59 3.26 9.39 3.97
C GLY A 59 3.11 10.39 2.82
N ALA A 60 3.41 10.03 1.57
CA ALA A 60 3.34 10.95 0.44
C ALA A 60 1.93 11.53 0.23
N HIS A 61 0.89 10.72 0.31
CA HIS A 61 -0.49 11.21 0.19
C HIS A 61 -0.88 12.20 1.30
N HIS A 62 -0.43 11.97 2.54
CA HIS A 62 -0.66 12.91 3.65
C HIS A 62 -0.02 14.27 3.34
N TRP A 63 1.26 14.28 2.97
CA TRP A 63 1.97 15.52 2.67
C TRP A 63 1.45 16.20 1.41
N ALA A 64 1.05 15.42 0.41
CA ALA A 64 0.42 15.97 -0.79
C ALA A 64 -0.86 16.74 -0.43
N ARG A 65 -1.77 16.17 0.37
CA ARG A 65 -2.97 16.87 0.83
C ARG A 65 -2.65 18.13 1.65
N GLN A 66 -1.64 18.06 2.53
CA GLN A 66 -1.23 19.22 3.32
C GLN A 66 -0.72 20.38 2.45
N LEU A 67 0.04 20.07 1.41
CA LEU A 67 0.57 21.06 0.47
C LEU A 67 -0.53 21.59 -0.47
N GLN A 68 -1.41 20.70 -0.96
CA GLN A 68 -2.57 21.11 -1.77
C GLN A 68 -3.51 22.04 -1.01
N ALA A 69 -3.76 21.77 0.28
CA ALA A 69 -4.55 22.66 1.14
C ALA A 69 -3.93 24.06 1.31
N LYS A 70 -2.63 24.22 1.02
CA LYS A 70 -1.90 25.49 1.00
C LYS A 70 -1.80 26.11 -0.41
N GLY A 71 -2.50 25.55 -1.40
CA GLY A 71 -2.58 26.06 -2.76
C GLY A 71 -1.46 25.61 -3.71
N PHE A 72 -0.62 24.66 -3.30
CA PHE A 72 0.45 24.17 -4.18
C PHE A 72 -0.02 23.04 -5.10
N THR A 73 0.53 23.02 -6.33
CA THR A 73 0.37 21.88 -7.24
C THR A 73 1.33 20.76 -6.82
N VAL A 74 0.76 19.60 -6.44
CA VAL A 74 1.55 18.45 -6.00
C VAL A 74 1.37 17.29 -6.95
N LYS A 75 2.49 16.71 -7.39
CA LYS A 75 2.58 15.57 -8.29
C LYS A 75 3.20 14.38 -7.58
N LEU A 76 2.46 13.27 -7.48
CA LEU A 76 3.00 12.01 -6.96
C LEU A 76 3.43 11.11 -8.11
N ILE A 77 4.61 10.50 -8.01
CA ILE A 77 5.19 9.63 -9.04
C ILE A 77 5.40 8.24 -8.46
N ALA A 78 4.97 7.21 -9.18
CA ALA A 78 5.21 5.84 -8.74
C ALA A 78 6.72 5.53 -8.75
N PRO A 79 7.26 4.79 -7.75
CA PRO A 79 8.70 4.52 -7.59
C PRO A 79 9.38 3.99 -8.85
N GLN A 80 8.70 3.12 -9.58
CA GLN A 80 9.18 2.53 -10.83
C GLN A 80 9.47 3.56 -11.93
N PHE A 81 8.81 4.72 -11.89
CA PHE A 81 9.01 5.80 -12.86
C PHE A 81 10.03 6.85 -12.41
N VAL A 82 10.41 6.85 -11.14
CA VAL A 82 11.51 7.68 -10.61
C VAL A 82 12.85 6.97 -10.83
N LYS A 83 12.88 5.65 -10.59
CA LYS A 83 14.11 4.83 -10.64
C LYS A 83 15.00 5.04 -11.88
N PRO A 84 14.49 5.20 -13.11
CA PRO A 84 15.32 5.43 -14.30
C PRO A 84 16.11 6.74 -14.28
N TYR A 85 15.71 7.71 -13.47
CA TYR A 85 16.34 9.04 -13.35
C TYR A 85 17.32 9.13 -12.19
N VAL A 86 17.43 8.09 -11.37
CA VAL A 86 18.42 8.04 -10.29
C VAL A 86 19.80 7.82 -10.90
N LYS A 87 20.68 8.83 -10.79
CA LYS A 87 22.08 8.75 -11.23
C LYS A 87 22.84 7.73 -10.38
N SER A 88 23.86 7.10 -10.96
CA SER A 88 24.69 6.08 -10.33
C SER A 88 25.17 6.45 -8.93
N ASN A 89 25.17 5.49 -8.00
CA ASN A 89 25.39 5.59 -6.56
C ASN A 89 24.17 6.13 -5.80
N LYS A 90 23.44 5.20 -5.20
CA LYS A 90 22.27 5.49 -4.38
C LYS A 90 22.64 6.44 -3.25
N ASN A 91 22.15 7.67 -3.35
CA ASN A 91 22.30 8.70 -2.34
C ASN A 91 20.96 9.44 -2.28
N ASP A 92 20.44 9.64 -1.08
CA ASP A 92 19.12 10.28 -0.85
C ASP A 92 19.01 11.66 -1.54
N ALA A 93 20.10 12.39 -1.75
CA ALA A 93 20.09 13.65 -2.50
C ALA A 93 19.83 13.43 -4.00
N ASN A 94 20.32 12.32 -4.57
CA ASN A 94 20.08 11.95 -5.97
C ASN A 94 18.63 11.50 -6.19
N ASP A 95 17.96 10.94 -5.17
CA ASP A 95 16.56 10.53 -5.26
C ASP A 95 15.64 11.76 -5.35
N ALA A 96 15.90 12.83 -4.60
CA ALA A 96 15.16 14.10 -4.72
C ALA A 96 15.39 14.78 -6.08
N GLU A 97 16.63 14.73 -6.62
CA GLU A 97 16.96 15.21 -7.96
C GLU A 97 16.21 14.40 -9.03
N ALA A 98 16.22 13.06 -8.92
CA ALA A 98 15.52 12.17 -9.84
C ALA A 98 14.00 12.42 -9.86
N ILE A 99 13.39 12.68 -8.69
CA ILE A 99 11.97 13.06 -8.60
C ILE A 99 11.73 14.38 -9.35
N CYS A 100 12.59 15.38 -9.13
CA CYS A 100 12.48 16.67 -9.78
C CYS A 100 12.63 16.57 -11.31
N GLU A 101 13.57 15.74 -11.79
CA GLU A 101 13.75 15.48 -13.21
C GLU A 101 12.58 14.70 -13.81
N ALA A 102 12.10 13.66 -13.14
CA ALA A 102 10.96 12.86 -13.58
C ALA A 102 9.71 13.73 -13.80
N MET A 103 9.47 14.72 -12.93
CA MET A 103 8.34 15.64 -13.07
C MET A 103 8.30 16.42 -14.38
N SER A 104 9.46 16.69 -15.00
CA SER A 104 9.56 17.48 -16.23
C SER A 104 9.18 16.72 -17.50
N ARG A 105 9.06 15.40 -17.39
CA ARG A 105 8.87 14.57 -18.58
C ARG A 105 7.44 14.65 -19.10
N PRO A 106 7.22 14.94 -20.42
CA PRO A 106 5.89 15.21 -20.97
C PRO A 106 4.93 14.00 -20.89
N HIS A 107 5.48 12.78 -20.81
CA HIS A 107 4.69 11.55 -20.71
C HIS A 107 4.71 10.92 -19.33
N MET A 108 5.14 11.67 -18.29
CA MET A 108 5.14 11.18 -16.92
C MET A 108 3.72 10.95 -16.42
N ARG A 109 3.50 9.78 -15.83
CA ARG A 109 2.22 9.41 -15.24
C ARG A 109 2.26 9.71 -13.74
N PHE A 110 1.36 10.57 -13.31
CA PHE A 110 1.23 10.92 -11.91
C PHE A 110 0.18 10.05 -11.23
N VAL A 111 0.42 9.74 -9.96
CA VAL A 111 -0.52 9.02 -9.11
C VAL A 111 -1.48 10.03 -8.50
N ALA A 112 -2.77 9.79 -8.59
CA ALA A 112 -3.77 10.63 -7.94
C ALA A 112 -3.55 10.67 -6.42
N VAL A 113 -3.66 11.86 -5.84
CA VAL A 113 -3.59 12.03 -4.39
C VAL A 113 -4.85 11.44 -3.77
N LYS A 114 -4.71 10.44 -2.92
CA LYS A 114 -5.83 9.77 -2.27
C LYS A 114 -6.43 10.64 -1.19
N THR A 115 -7.75 10.61 -1.08
CA THR A 115 -8.48 11.18 0.05
C THR A 115 -8.20 10.38 1.33
N VAL A 116 -8.62 10.90 2.48
CA VAL A 116 -8.52 10.17 3.76
C VAL A 116 -9.36 8.90 3.68
N GLU A 117 -10.60 9.01 3.20
CA GLU A 117 -11.53 7.90 3.05
C GLU A 117 -10.95 6.77 2.17
N GLN A 118 -10.31 7.10 1.05
CA GLN A 118 -9.64 6.12 0.21
C GLN A 118 -8.48 5.42 0.93
N GLN A 119 -7.73 6.16 1.76
CA GLN A 119 -6.67 5.57 2.58
C GLN A 119 -7.22 4.66 3.68
N ASP A 120 -8.35 5.03 4.28
CA ASP A 120 -9.01 4.22 5.30
C ASP A 120 -9.52 2.90 4.71
N ILE A 121 -10.17 2.93 3.54
CA ILE A 121 -10.55 1.71 2.82
C ILE A 121 -9.31 0.85 2.51
N GLN A 122 -8.21 1.44 2.06
CA GLN A 122 -6.96 0.70 1.86
C GLN A 122 -6.41 0.10 3.15
N ALA A 123 -6.55 0.81 4.28
CA ALA A 123 -6.12 0.29 5.58
C ALA A 123 -6.94 -0.93 5.99
N VAL A 124 -8.26 -0.93 5.80
CA VAL A 124 -9.14 -2.08 6.03
C VAL A 124 -8.65 -3.28 5.22
N HIS A 125 -8.41 -3.12 3.91
CA HIS A 125 -7.90 -4.20 3.05
C HIS A 125 -6.52 -4.72 3.50
N ARG A 126 -5.59 -3.84 3.85
CA ARG A 126 -4.24 -4.22 4.30
C ARG A 126 -4.25 -4.96 5.62
N ILE A 127 -5.05 -4.47 6.59
CA ILE A 127 -5.21 -5.13 7.89
C ILE A 127 -5.82 -6.51 7.69
N ARG A 128 -6.90 -6.63 6.88
CA ARG A 128 -7.52 -7.91 6.56
C ARG A 128 -6.51 -8.89 5.94
N SER A 129 -5.74 -8.46 4.96
CA SER A 129 -4.71 -9.28 4.31
C SER A 129 -3.65 -9.76 5.31
N GLY A 130 -3.21 -8.87 6.21
CA GLY A 130 -2.28 -9.22 7.28
C GLY A 130 -2.86 -10.26 8.25
N LEU A 131 -4.14 -10.14 8.63
CA LEU A 131 -4.80 -11.12 9.49
C LEU A 131 -4.97 -12.49 8.80
N LEU A 132 -5.26 -12.51 7.50
CA LEU A 132 -5.30 -13.76 6.72
C LEU A 132 -3.95 -14.48 6.72
N SER A 133 -2.85 -13.74 6.56
CA SER A 133 -1.49 -14.30 6.64
C SER A 133 -1.18 -14.82 8.03
N GLN A 134 -1.52 -14.08 9.09
CA GLN A 134 -1.35 -14.51 10.48
C GLN A 134 -2.17 -15.77 10.79
N ARG A 135 -3.43 -15.85 10.32
CA ARG A 135 -4.29 -17.02 10.47
C ARG A 135 -3.68 -18.26 9.82
N THR A 136 -3.15 -18.10 8.60
CA THR A 136 -2.50 -19.20 7.89
C THR A 136 -1.24 -19.69 8.64
N ALA A 137 -0.41 -18.74 9.10
CA ALA A 137 0.77 -19.06 9.89
C ALA A 137 0.41 -19.76 11.20
N LYS A 138 -0.62 -19.29 11.92
CA LYS A 138 -1.11 -19.90 13.16
C LYS A 138 -1.63 -21.33 12.92
N ALA A 139 -2.42 -21.53 11.88
CA ALA A 139 -2.91 -22.86 11.50
C ALA A 139 -1.76 -23.84 11.19
N ASN A 140 -0.72 -23.38 10.48
CA ASN A 140 0.45 -24.19 10.17
C ASN A 140 1.30 -24.48 11.42
N GLN A 141 1.42 -23.51 12.34
CA GLN A 141 2.07 -23.69 13.64
C GLN A 141 1.36 -24.79 14.45
N ILE A 142 0.03 -24.74 14.55
CA ILE A 142 -0.75 -25.76 15.25
C ILE A 142 -0.51 -27.14 14.62
N ARG A 143 -0.61 -27.24 13.27
CA ARG A 143 -0.37 -28.52 12.57
C ARG A 143 1.02 -29.11 12.85
N GLY A 144 2.05 -28.27 12.79
CA GLY A 144 3.42 -28.73 13.09
C GLY A 144 3.58 -29.22 14.51
N LEU A 145 3.02 -28.51 15.49
CA LEU A 145 3.13 -28.88 16.89
C LEU A 145 2.36 -30.14 17.23
N VAL A 146 1.15 -30.34 16.73
CA VAL A 146 0.35 -31.55 17.02
C VAL A 146 0.89 -32.78 16.29
N ALA A 147 1.57 -32.60 15.16
CA ALA A 147 2.21 -33.68 14.42
C ALA A 147 3.30 -34.41 15.27
N GLU A 148 3.98 -33.68 16.14
CA GLU A 148 4.96 -34.27 17.08
C GLU A 148 4.32 -35.25 18.10
N TYR A 149 2.99 -35.19 18.24
CA TYR A 149 2.20 -36.13 19.05
C TYR A 149 1.43 -37.15 18.19
N GLY A 150 1.76 -37.25 16.90
CA GLY A 150 1.10 -38.19 15.99
C GLY A 150 -0.31 -37.74 15.53
N LEU A 151 -0.73 -36.52 15.85
CA LEU A 151 -2.01 -35.98 15.47
C LEU A 151 -1.89 -35.22 14.15
N VAL A 152 -2.65 -35.66 13.13
CA VAL A 152 -2.58 -35.07 11.79
C VAL A 152 -3.96 -34.60 11.35
N ALA A 153 -4.04 -33.37 10.90
CA ALA A 153 -5.26 -32.83 10.28
C ALA A 153 -5.04 -32.59 8.78
N PRO A 154 -6.08 -32.75 7.94
CA PRO A 154 -6.05 -32.36 6.56
C PRO A 154 -5.68 -30.89 6.37
N GLN A 155 -5.20 -30.53 5.17
CA GLN A 155 -4.68 -29.18 4.89
C GLN A 155 -5.73 -28.07 4.99
N GLN A 156 -7.02 -28.41 4.82
CA GLN A 156 -8.12 -27.45 4.89
C GLN A 156 -8.28 -26.87 6.31
N LEU A 157 -8.46 -25.56 6.39
CA LEU A 157 -8.61 -24.86 7.67
C LEU A 157 -9.86 -25.32 8.44
N ALA A 158 -10.97 -25.64 7.73
CA ALA A 158 -12.19 -26.17 8.32
C ALA A 158 -11.92 -27.50 9.05
N SER A 159 -11.15 -28.40 8.45
CA SER A 159 -10.80 -29.68 9.04
C SER A 159 -9.95 -29.54 10.30
N LEU A 160 -8.99 -28.58 10.29
CA LEU A 160 -8.20 -28.27 11.48
C LEU A 160 -9.11 -27.76 12.62
N ARG A 161 -10.03 -26.86 12.33
CA ARG A 161 -10.98 -26.32 13.33
C ARG A 161 -11.86 -27.39 13.94
N ALA A 162 -12.29 -28.36 13.15
CA ALA A 162 -13.09 -29.48 13.64
C ALA A 162 -12.26 -30.45 14.51
N ALA A 163 -10.98 -30.62 14.20
CA ALA A 163 -10.11 -31.56 14.89
C ALA A 163 -9.62 -31.05 16.26
N ILE A 164 -9.31 -29.76 16.41
CA ILE A 164 -8.71 -29.22 17.64
C ILE A 164 -9.58 -29.46 18.90
N PRO A 165 -10.89 -29.17 18.91
CA PRO A 165 -11.71 -29.48 20.09
C PRO A 165 -11.68 -30.95 20.46
N SER A 166 -11.82 -31.84 19.48
CA SER A 166 -11.74 -33.28 19.68
C SER A 166 -10.41 -33.73 20.30
N TRP A 167 -9.29 -33.16 19.84
CA TRP A 167 -7.96 -33.45 20.42
C TRP A 167 -7.80 -32.92 21.85
N LEU A 168 -8.42 -31.79 22.18
CA LEU A 168 -8.41 -31.23 23.53
C LEU A 168 -9.23 -32.07 24.53
N GLU A 169 -10.30 -32.71 24.07
CA GLU A 169 -11.20 -33.54 24.89
C GLU A 169 -10.71 -34.97 25.05
N ASP A 170 -10.01 -35.53 24.05
CA ASP A 170 -9.52 -36.91 24.06
C ASP A 170 -8.38 -37.08 25.06
N ALA A 171 -8.62 -37.84 26.16
CA ALA A 171 -7.65 -38.09 27.20
C ALA A 171 -6.55 -39.11 26.78
N GLU A 172 -6.82 -39.93 25.77
CA GLU A 172 -5.96 -41.05 25.36
C GLU A 172 -4.94 -40.69 24.26
N ASN A 173 -5.01 -39.49 23.71
CA ASN A 173 -4.17 -39.10 22.57
C ASN A 173 -2.72 -38.67 22.90
N GLY A 174 -2.27 -38.95 24.13
CA GLY A 174 -0.86 -38.71 24.55
C GLY A 174 -0.47 -37.23 24.75
N LEU A 175 -1.37 -36.29 24.58
CA LEU A 175 -1.07 -34.86 24.84
C LEU A 175 -0.89 -34.63 26.34
N SER A 176 0.28 -34.06 26.75
CA SER A 176 0.49 -33.64 28.12
C SER A 176 -0.43 -32.50 28.54
N ALA A 177 -0.74 -32.38 29.85
CA ALA A 177 -1.53 -31.27 30.37
C ALA A 177 -0.96 -29.89 30.01
N ARG A 178 0.39 -29.78 29.98
CA ARG A 178 1.06 -28.55 29.53
C ARG A 178 0.74 -28.25 28.07
N PHE A 179 0.86 -29.24 27.18
CA PHE A 179 0.63 -29.04 25.76
C PHE A 179 -0.85 -28.77 25.44
N ARG A 180 -1.80 -29.45 26.14
CA ARG A 180 -3.22 -29.15 26.02
C ARG A 180 -3.54 -27.70 26.31
N ARG A 181 -2.97 -27.12 27.37
CA ARG A 181 -3.12 -25.71 27.70
C ARG A 181 -2.59 -24.83 26.57
N LEU A 182 -1.35 -25.10 26.08
CA LEU A 182 -0.76 -24.33 24.97
C LEU A 182 -1.54 -24.47 23.66
N LEU A 183 -2.07 -25.65 23.35
CA LEU A 183 -2.92 -25.87 22.18
C LEU A 183 -4.24 -25.10 22.30
N ASN A 184 -4.83 -25.05 23.49
CA ASN A 184 -6.02 -24.26 23.74
C ASN A 184 -5.76 -22.75 23.53
N ASP A 185 -4.63 -22.24 24.03
CA ASP A 185 -4.23 -20.84 23.82
C ASP A 185 -4.08 -20.51 22.31
N LEU A 186 -3.44 -21.42 21.55
CA LEU A 186 -3.31 -21.28 20.10
C LEU A 186 -4.66 -21.36 19.36
N TRP A 187 -5.57 -22.19 19.88
CA TRP A 187 -6.94 -22.30 19.37
C TRP A 187 -7.72 -21.01 19.61
N ASP A 188 -7.62 -20.42 20.78
CA ASP A 188 -8.24 -19.13 21.08
C ASP A 188 -7.71 -18.00 20.19
N ASP A 189 -6.38 -17.97 19.96
CA ASP A 189 -5.78 -17.06 18.99
C ASP A 189 -6.36 -17.23 17.57
N LEU A 190 -6.52 -18.48 17.12
CA LEU A 190 -7.07 -18.76 15.79
C LEU A 190 -8.51 -18.30 15.67
N LYS A 191 -9.34 -18.55 16.68
CA LYS A 191 -10.73 -18.08 16.77
C LYS A 191 -10.79 -16.53 16.73
N TYR A 192 -9.92 -15.89 17.49
CA TYR A 192 -9.85 -14.42 17.52
C TYR A 192 -9.49 -13.83 16.16
N LEU A 193 -8.52 -14.43 15.45
CA LEU A 193 -8.17 -14.01 14.08
C LEU A 193 -9.36 -14.15 13.13
N ASP A 194 -10.11 -15.25 13.23
CA ASP A 194 -11.30 -15.47 12.41
C ASP A 194 -12.40 -14.43 12.69
N GLN A 195 -12.65 -14.11 13.94
CA GLN A 195 -13.62 -13.08 14.34
C GLN A 195 -13.25 -11.71 13.75
N ARG A 196 -11.96 -11.33 13.84
CA ARG A 196 -11.49 -10.07 13.28
C ARG A 196 -11.59 -10.01 11.77
N ILE A 197 -11.27 -11.11 11.08
CA ILE A 197 -11.41 -11.18 9.62
C ILE A 197 -12.87 -11.03 9.22
N THR A 198 -13.78 -11.72 9.91
CA THR A 198 -15.21 -11.64 9.66
C THR A 198 -15.75 -10.22 9.86
N ALA A 199 -15.32 -9.53 10.91
CA ALA A 199 -15.70 -8.13 11.16
C ALA A 199 -15.26 -7.21 10.01
N LEU A 200 -14.01 -7.37 9.51
CA LEU A 200 -13.53 -6.59 8.37
C LEU A 200 -14.23 -6.97 7.06
N ASP A 201 -14.63 -8.22 6.86
CA ASP A 201 -15.45 -8.63 5.70
C ASP A 201 -16.82 -7.96 5.71
N GLN A 202 -17.44 -7.84 6.88
CA GLN A 202 -18.70 -7.11 7.07
C GLN A 202 -18.53 -5.61 6.81
N GLU A 203 -17.45 -5.01 7.33
CA GLU A 203 -17.11 -3.59 7.08
C GLU A 203 -16.91 -3.32 5.59
N ILE A 204 -16.17 -4.16 4.87
CA ILE A 204 -15.99 -4.07 3.42
C ILE A 204 -17.32 -4.16 2.67
N THR A 205 -18.22 -5.05 3.12
CA THR A 205 -19.54 -5.18 2.53
C THR A 205 -20.37 -3.91 2.73
N THR A 206 -20.32 -3.32 3.92
CA THR A 206 -20.99 -2.05 4.23
C THR A 206 -20.44 -0.91 3.39
N LEU A 207 -19.11 -0.79 3.30
CA LEU A 207 -18.45 0.21 2.46
C LEU A 207 -18.87 0.08 0.99
N ALA A 208 -18.95 -1.15 0.48
CA ALA A 208 -19.39 -1.41 -0.89
C ALA A 208 -20.86 -1.02 -1.15
N GLN A 209 -21.72 -1.12 -0.13
CA GLN A 209 -23.12 -0.72 -0.21
C GLN A 209 -23.31 0.81 -0.13
N GLN A 210 -22.39 1.52 0.52
CA GLN A 210 -22.46 2.97 0.69
C GLN A 210 -21.82 3.74 -0.47
N ASP A 211 -20.94 3.11 -1.25
CA ASP A 211 -20.24 3.77 -2.36
C ASP A 211 -20.93 3.48 -3.70
N PRO A 212 -21.47 4.51 -4.40
CA PRO A 212 -22.16 4.33 -5.69
C PRO A 212 -21.26 3.76 -6.80
N VAL A 213 -19.95 4.01 -6.75
CA VAL A 213 -19.00 3.47 -7.73
C VAL A 213 -18.79 1.98 -7.45
N ALA A 214 -18.61 1.60 -6.18
CA ALA A 214 -18.50 0.20 -5.78
C ALA A 214 -19.77 -0.59 -6.14
N GLN A 215 -20.95 0.00 -5.95
CA GLN A 215 -22.23 -0.63 -6.35
C GLN A 215 -22.29 -0.89 -7.86
N ARG A 216 -21.88 0.09 -8.68
CA ARG A 216 -21.82 -0.09 -10.15
C ARG A 216 -20.80 -1.16 -10.55
N LEU A 217 -19.64 -1.19 -9.91
CA LEU A 217 -18.61 -2.20 -10.18
C LEU A 217 -19.11 -3.61 -9.86
N GLN A 218 -19.92 -3.80 -8.83
CA GLN A 218 -20.50 -5.10 -8.46
C GLN A 218 -21.51 -5.66 -9.49
N GLN A 219 -21.97 -4.85 -10.44
CA GLN A 219 -22.79 -5.35 -11.55
C GLN A 219 -21.95 -6.17 -12.56
N LEU A 220 -20.62 -6.04 -12.52
CA LEU A 220 -19.72 -6.81 -13.37
C LEU A 220 -19.56 -8.22 -12.78
N ARG A 221 -19.70 -9.24 -13.65
CA ARG A 221 -19.52 -10.64 -13.24
C ARG A 221 -18.14 -10.87 -12.63
N GLY A 222 -18.10 -11.43 -11.43
CA GLY A 222 -16.84 -11.72 -10.70
C GLY A 222 -16.33 -10.57 -9.83
N VAL A 223 -16.99 -9.41 -9.83
CA VAL A 223 -16.63 -8.29 -8.97
C VAL A 223 -17.58 -8.26 -7.76
N GLY A 224 -17.10 -8.77 -6.63
CA GLY A 224 -17.78 -8.67 -5.34
C GLY A 224 -17.35 -7.45 -4.53
N PRO A 225 -17.91 -7.25 -3.31
CA PRO A 225 -17.62 -6.13 -2.44
C PRO A 225 -16.11 -5.88 -2.24
N LEU A 226 -15.35 -6.96 -2.02
CA LEU A 226 -13.90 -6.89 -1.80
C LEU A 226 -13.15 -6.28 -2.99
N ILE A 227 -13.45 -6.71 -4.22
CA ILE A 227 -12.79 -6.20 -5.42
C ILE A 227 -13.27 -4.78 -5.72
N ALA A 228 -14.57 -4.52 -5.59
CA ALA A 228 -15.16 -3.22 -5.86
C ALA A 228 -14.56 -2.13 -4.97
N THR A 229 -14.51 -2.32 -3.66
CA THR A 229 -13.94 -1.34 -2.72
C THR A 229 -12.42 -1.20 -2.88
N ALA A 230 -11.70 -2.29 -3.17
CA ALA A 230 -10.28 -2.22 -3.47
C ALA A 230 -9.98 -1.38 -4.72
N LEU A 231 -10.79 -1.52 -5.78
CA LEU A 231 -10.67 -0.71 -7.00
C LEU A 231 -10.96 0.76 -6.73
N VAL A 232 -12.03 1.09 -6.01
CA VAL A 232 -12.35 2.47 -5.61
C VAL A 232 -11.19 3.10 -4.85
N ALA A 233 -10.64 2.40 -3.86
CA ALA A 233 -9.53 2.90 -3.06
C ALA A 233 -8.19 2.98 -3.83
N ALA A 234 -7.97 2.11 -4.82
CA ALA A 234 -6.74 2.10 -5.61
C ALA A 234 -6.76 3.14 -6.73
N VAL A 235 -7.87 3.22 -7.46
CA VAL A 235 -8.01 4.03 -8.68
C VAL A 235 -8.33 5.50 -8.36
N GLY A 236 -9.22 5.74 -7.39
CA GLY A 236 -9.72 7.11 -7.12
C GLY A 236 -10.52 7.64 -8.30
N ASN A 237 -9.98 8.64 -9.02
CA ASN A 237 -10.62 9.16 -10.23
C ASN A 237 -10.14 8.37 -11.47
N ALA A 238 -11.07 7.70 -12.16
CA ALA A 238 -10.80 6.92 -13.36
C ALA A 238 -10.44 7.80 -14.59
N GLU A 239 -10.79 9.08 -14.59
CA GLU A 239 -10.47 10.03 -15.66
C GLU A 239 -8.96 10.24 -15.88
N GLN A 240 -8.13 9.87 -14.87
CA GLN A 240 -6.67 9.88 -15.00
C GLN A 240 -6.14 8.86 -16.04
N PHE A 241 -6.96 7.89 -16.46
CA PHE A 241 -6.60 6.86 -17.43
C PHE A 241 -7.28 7.12 -18.77
N SER A 242 -6.51 7.22 -19.84
CA SER A 242 -7.05 7.43 -21.19
C SER A 242 -7.79 6.19 -21.73
N ASN A 243 -7.55 5.01 -21.15
CA ASN A 243 -8.22 3.76 -21.55
C ASN A 243 -8.04 2.67 -20.50
N GLY A 244 -8.80 1.58 -20.61
CA GLY A 244 -8.76 0.44 -19.69
C GLY A 244 -7.41 -0.28 -19.63
N ARG A 245 -6.61 -0.27 -20.71
CA ARG A 245 -5.27 -0.86 -20.73
C ARG A 245 -4.31 -0.12 -19.81
N GLN A 246 -4.39 1.21 -19.78
CA GLN A 246 -3.59 2.02 -18.85
C GLN A 246 -4.01 1.77 -17.40
N MET A 247 -5.30 1.67 -17.13
CA MET A 247 -5.80 1.30 -15.79
C MET A 247 -5.30 -0.09 -15.38
N ALA A 248 -5.43 -1.10 -16.24
CA ALA A 248 -4.92 -2.45 -15.96
C ALA A 248 -3.41 -2.44 -15.67
N ALA A 249 -2.63 -1.70 -16.46
CA ALA A 249 -1.19 -1.56 -16.25
C ALA A 249 -0.84 -0.89 -14.91
N SER A 250 -1.63 0.11 -14.47
CA SER A 250 -1.44 0.77 -13.18
C SER A 250 -1.69 -0.15 -11.98
N LEU A 251 -2.52 -1.17 -12.16
CA LEU A 251 -2.81 -2.21 -11.18
C LEU A 251 -1.85 -3.41 -11.26
N GLY A 252 -0.86 -3.36 -12.16
CA GLY A 252 0.07 -4.47 -12.40
C GLY A 252 -0.53 -5.62 -13.21
N LEU A 253 -1.72 -5.45 -13.78
CA LEU A 253 -2.40 -6.44 -14.62
C LEU A 253 -1.92 -6.31 -16.07
N THR A 254 -0.66 -6.62 -16.30
CA THR A 254 -0.07 -6.64 -17.66
C THR A 254 0.25 -8.06 -18.06
N PRO A 255 -0.06 -8.47 -19.32
CA PRO A 255 0.41 -9.73 -19.83
C PRO A 255 1.94 -9.80 -19.77
N GLY A 256 2.48 -10.93 -19.31
CA GLY A 256 3.91 -11.20 -19.45
C GLY A 256 4.28 -11.21 -20.92
N GLN A 257 5.21 -10.35 -21.33
CA GLN A 257 5.75 -10.37 -22.68
C GLN A 257 7.14 -10.97 -22.66
N HIS A 258 7.32 -12.05 -23.39
CA HIS A 258 8.62 -12.55 -23.79
C HIS A 258 8.78 -12.23 -25.28
N SER A 259 9.46 -11.15 -25.60
CA SER A 259 9.83 -10.84 -26.98
C SER A 259 11.26 -11.31 -27.21
N SER A 260 11.44 -12.28 -28.08
CA SER A 260 12.75 -12.79 -28.55
C SER A 260 13.12 -12.16 -29.89
N GLY A 261 13.06 -10.83 -30.01
CA GLY A 261 13.65 -10.10 -31.15
C GLY A 261 13.28 -10.62 -32.55
N GLY A 262 12.01 -11.00 -32.77
CA GLY A 262 11.53 -11.29 -34.12
C GLY A 262 11.82 -12.71 -34.63
N LYS A 263 12.02 -13.69 -33.76
CA LYS A 263 11.97 -15.13 -34.12
C LYS A 263 10.76 -15.77 -33.46
#